data_69ccc7635f64e7f6e78338675d5b1eac
#
_entry.id   69ccc7635f64e7f6e78338675d5b1eac
#
_cell.length_a   1.000
_cell.length_b   1.000
_cell.length_c   1.000
_cell.angle_alpha   90.00
_cell.angle_beta   90.00
_cell.angle_gamma   90.00
#
_symmetry.space_group_name_H-M   'P 1'
#
loop_
_entity.id
_entity.type
_entity.pdbx_description
1 polymer ?
#
loop_
_entity_poly.entity_id
_entity_poly.type
_entity_poly.pdbx_seq_one_letter_code
_entity_poly.pdbx_strand_id
1 'polypeptide(L)'
;MKFVIVGTNHAGIAAANTLLDNYGKNNEVIMIDRNNNLSYLGCGTALWVGRQISSYKKLFYTKPADFEAKGARISLETTVNKIDFENKIVYATTKNHTEITEKYDKLILAEGSAPIAPDLPGKDLEGIHFLKLFQEGMAVDQELDKSDVKTVAVVGAGYIGVEIAEAARRRGKQVLLFDAAKTCLSSYYDPEFSTLMDQNLRDHGIETHYGELAQEY
;
A
#
# COMPACT_ATOMS: atom_id res chain seq x y z
N MET A 1 -25.67 3.08 18.27
CA MET A 1 -24.30 2.69 18.68
C MET A 1 -23.30 3.51 17.89
N LYS A 2 -22.14 3.75 18.48
CA LYS A 2 -21.03 4.45 17.83
C LYS A 2 -19.95 3.45 17.43
N PHE A 3 -19.68 3.38 16.14
CA PHE A 3 -18.64 2.55 15.54
C PHE A 3 -17.44 3.41 15.14
N VAL A 4 -16.25 3.04 15.58
CA VAL A 4 -15.01 3.65 15.09
C VAL A 4 -14.27 2.61 14.26
N ILE A 5 -13.88 2.99 13.05
CA ILE A 5 -13.14 2.18 12.09
C ILE A 5 -11.78 2.84 11.88
N VAL A 6 -10.71 2.13 12.18
CA VAL A 6 -9.34 2.58 11.95
C VAL A 6 -8.83 1.93 10.66
N GLY A 7 -8.58 2.76 9.66
CA GLY A 7 -8.22 2.35 8.30
C GLY A 7 -9.39 2.48 7.32
N THR A 8 -9.12 3.11 6.18
CA THR A 8 -10.12 3.44 5.14
C THR A 8 -9.81 2.81 3.80
N ASN A 9 -9.14 1.66 3.80
CA ASN A 9 -8.98 0.87 2.59
C ASN A 9 -9.94 -0.33 2.59
N HIS A 10 -9.70 -1.37 1.83
CA HIS A 10 -10.65 -2.46 1.51
C HIS A 10 -11.46 -2.96 2.71
N ALA A 11 -10.80 -3.36 3.80
CA ALA A 11 -11.48 -3.90 4.97
C ALA A 11 -12.33 -2.84 5.69
N GLY A 12 -11.76 -1.63 5.90
CA GLY A 12 -12.48 -0.52 6.54
C GLY A 12 -13.67 -0.05 5.73
N ILE A 13 -13.53 0.04 4.41
CA ILE A 13 -14.62 0.39 3.47
C ILE A 13 -15.73 -0.68 3.49
N ALA A 14 -15.36 -1.96 3.44
CA ALA A 14 -16.33 -3.05 3.51
C ALA A 14 -17.13 -3.01 4.81
N ALA A 15 -16.44 -2.79 5.94
CA ALA A 15 -17.08 -2.64 7.24
C ALA A 15 -18.02 -1.41 7.28
N ALA A 16 -17.54 -0.26 6.79
CA ALA A 16 -18.34 0.97 6.76
C ALA A 16 -19.60 0.80 5.89
N ASN A 17 -19.47 0.26 4.68
CA ASN A 17 -20.64 0.00 3.83
C ASN A 17 -21.63 -0.94 4.50
N THR A 18 -21.15 -2.03 5.09
CA THR A 18 -22.03 -2.98 5.79
C THR A 18 -22.81 -2.30 6.90
N LEU A 19 -22.14 -1.47 7.71
CA LEU A 19 -22.78 -0.74 8.80
C LEU A 19 -23.79 0.31 8.31
N LEU A 20 -23.41 1.09 7.31
CA LEU A 20 -24.23 2.19 6.79
C LEU A 20 -25.44 1.68 6.00
N ASP A 21 -25.27 0.65 5.18
CA ASP A 21 -26.33 0.13 4.32
C ASP A 21 -27.36 -0.70 5.11
N ASN A 22 -26.94 -1.44 6.13
CA ASN A 22 -27.83 -2.34 6.86
C ASN A 22 -28.29 -1.80 8.23
N TYR A 23 -27.51 -0.91 8.84
CA TYR A 23 -27.73 -0.45 10.22
C TYR A 23 -27.70 1.07 10.39
N GLY A 24 -27.60 1.85 9.30
CA GLY A 24 -27.18 3.25 9.26
C GLY A 24 -28.00 4.23 10.10
N LYS A 25 -29.34 4.09 10.12
CA LYS A 25 -30.22 5.15 10.66
C LYS A 25 -30.10 5.41 12.18
N ASN A 26 -29.54 4.46 12.95
CA ASN A 26 -29.42 4.57 14.42
C ASN A 26 -27.98 4.40 14.90
N ASN A 27 -27.01 4.48 14.01
CA ASN A 27 -25.62 4.28 14.33
C ASN A 27 -24.77 5.45 13.81
N GLU A 28 -23.81 5.87 14.60
CA GLU A 28 -22.76 6.79 14.20
C GLU A 28 -21.58 5.93 13.68
N VAL A 29 -21.09 6.21 12.48
CA VAL A 29 -19.93 5.54 11.90
C VAL A 29 -18.84 6.57 11.68
N ILE A 30 -17.67 6.35 12.28
CA ILE A 30 -16.50 7.20 12.17
C ILE A 30 -15.38 6.40 11.54
N MET A 31 -14.77 6.94 10.49
CA MET A 31 -13.64 6.36 9.79
C MET A 31 -12.42 7.23 9.98
N ILE A 32 -11.32 6.66 10.43
CA ILE A 32 -10.06 7.40 10.71
C ILE A 32 -8.94 6.74 9.91
N ASP A 33 -8.16 7.55 9.16
CA ASP A 33 -7.00 7.06 8.44
C ASP A 33 -5.85 8.07 8.47
N ARG A 34 -4.63 7.58 8.58
CA ARG A 34 -3.41 8.40 8.53
C ARG A 34 -3.10 8.93 7.12
N ASN A 35 -3.61 8.27 6.10
CA ASN A 35 -3.42 8.68 4.71
C ASN A 35 -4.39 9.80 4.32
N ASN A 36 -4.05 10.52 3.26
CA ASN A 36 -4.88 11.57 2.68
C ASN A 36 -5.92 11.05 1.68
N ASN A 37 -6.08 9.75 1.60
CA ASN A 37 -6.92 9.07 0.62
C ASN A 37 -7.60 7.84 1.23
N LEU A 38 -8.65 7.39 0.59
CA LEU A 38 -9.34 6.14 0.89
C LEU A 38 -9.55 5.33 -0.39
N SER A 39 -9.91 4.06 -0.28
CA SER A 39 -10.23 3.15 -1.41
C SER A 39 -9.08 2.87 -2.37
N TYR A 40 -7.84 3.03 -1.96
CA TYR A 40 -6.69 2.82 -2.82
C TYR A 40 -6.53 1.35 -3.22
N LEU A 41 -6.53 1.12 -4.55
CA LEU A 41 -6.24 -0.18 -5.18
C LEU A 41 -4.73 -0.39 -5.31
N GLY A 42 -4.08 -0.80 -4.24
CA GLY A 42 -2.63 -1.07 -4.23
C GLY A 42 -2.19 -2.10 -5.28
N CYS A 43 -3.07 -3.06 -5.60
CA CYS A 43 -2.83 -4.04 -6.67
C CYS A 43 -2.74 -3.42 -8.08
N GLY A 44 -3.25 -2.22 -8.28
CA GLY A 44 -3.15 -1.50 -9.56
C GLY A 44 -1.93 -0.58 -9.68
N THR A 45 -1.13 -0.45 -8.62
CA THR A 45 0.00 0.50 -8.59
C THR A 45 1.02 0.22 -9.68
N ALA A 46 1.45 -1.02 -9.83
CA ALA A 46 2.43 -1.39 -10.84
C ALA A 46 1.89 -1.19 -12.27
N LEU A 47 0.60 -1.46 -12.50
CA LEU A 47 -0.05 -1.19 -13.79
C LEU A 47 -0.06 0.31 -14.14
N TRP A 48 -0.27 1.16 -13.14
CA TRP A 48 -0.23 2.60 -13.35
C TRP A 48 1.22 3.09 -13.53
N VAL A 49 2.14 2.69 -12.66
CA VAL A 49 3.57 3.03 -12.76
C VAL A 49 4.14 2.55 -14.10
N GLY A 50 3.75 1.36 -14.57
CA GLY A 50 4.12 0.79 -15.86
C GLY A 50 3.36 1.39 -17.08
N ARG A 51 2.55 2.45 -16.89
CA ARG A 51 1.76 3.13 -17.94
C ARG A 51 0.70 2.25 -18.62
N GLN A 52 0.29 1.15 -18.03
CA GLN A 52 -0.82 0.30 -18.48
C GLN A 52 -2.18 0.92 -18.09
N ILE A 53 -2.21 1.62 -16.97
CA ILE A 53 -3.33 2.46 -16.55
C ILE A 53 -2.96 3.93 -16.79
N SER A 54 -3.81 4.67 -17.49
CA SER A 54 -3.54 6.04 -17.96
C SER A 54 -3.58 7.11 -16.86
N SER A 55 -4.14 6.80 -15.67
CA SER A 55 -4.27 7.78 -14.60
C SER A 55 -4.38 7.08 -13.23
N TYR A 56 -3.63 7.57 -12.26
CA TYR A 56 -3.71 7.10 -10.87
C TYR A 56 -5.13 7.26 -10.27
N LYS A 57 -5.95 8.19 -10.80
CA LYS A 57 -7.33 8.39 -10.33
C LYS A 57 -8.18 7.12 -10.46
N LYS A 58 -7.84 6.23 -11.38
CA LYS A 58 -8.51 4.93 -11.57
C LYS A 58 -8.17 3.92 -10.47
N LEU A 59 -7.21 4.22 -9.61
CA LEU A 59 -6.84 3.41 -8.45
C LEU A 59 -7.71 3.68 -7.21
N PHE A 60 -8.74 4.52 -7.36
CA PHE A 60 -9.67 4.83 -6.28
C PHE A 60 -11.09 4.54 -6.75
N TYR A 61 -11.78 3.63 -6.06
CA TYR A 61 -13.10 3.17 -6.48
C TYR A 61 -14.26 3.83 -5.74
N THR A 62 -13.99 4.65 -4.73
CA THR A 62 -14.97 5.48 -4.01
C THR A 62 -14.27 6.71 -3.39
N LYS A 63 -15.03 7.66 -2.89
CA LYS A 63 -14.54 8.92 -2.32
C LYS A 63 -15.20 9.21 -0.97
N PRO A 64 -14.64 10.09 -0.13
CA PRO A 64 -15.21 10.44 1.18
C PRO A 64 -16.68 10.84 1.12
N ALA A 65 -17.05 11.69 0.14
CA ALA A 65 -18.41 12.17 -0.02
C ALA A 65 -19.48 11.07 -0.17
N ASP A 66 -19.10 9.89 -0.69
CA ASP A 66 -20.03 8.76 -0.84
C ASP A 66 -20.43 8.17 0.51
N PHE A 67 -19.54 8.20 1.51
CA PHE A 67 -19.79 7.75 2.88
C PHE A 67 -20.44 8.85 3.72
N GLU A 68 -20.02 10.11 3.53
CA GLU A 68 -20.60 11.26 4.21
C GLU A 68 -22.08 11.41 3.84
N ALA A 69 -22.44 11.18 2.58
CA ALA A 69 -23.84 11.15 2.13
C ALA A 69 -24.69 10.06 2.80
N LYS A 70 -24.05 8.99 3.28
CA LYS A 70 -24.69 7.92 4.08
C LYS A 70 -24.67 8.22 5.58
N GLY A 71 -24.09 9.33 6.01
CA GLY A 71 -24.02 9.76 7.40
C GLY A 71 -22.76 9.34 8.16
N ALA A 72 -21.71 8.87 7.48
CA ALA A 72 -20.43 8.63 8.12
C ALA A 72 -19.66 9.93 8.34
N ARG A 73 -18.81 9.95 9.36
CA ARG A 73 -17.79 10.98 9.58
C ARG A 73 -16.43 10.42 9.24
N ILE A 74 -15.67 11.13 8.40
CA ILE A 74 -14.36 10.67 7.92
C ILE A 74 -13.28 11.66 8.37
N SER A 75 -12.21 11.12 8.95
CA SER A 75 -11.02 11.86 9.36
C SER A 75 -9.79 11.26 8.69
N LEU A 76 -9.43 11.77 7.51
CA LEU A 76 -8.18 11.48 6.83
C LEU A 76 -7.04 12.30 7.42
N GLU A 77 -5.78 11.95 7.07
CA GLU A 77 -4.57 12.57 7.62
C GLU A 77 -4.58 12.63 9.15
N THR A 78 -5.14 11.58 9.77
CA THR A 78 -5.35 11.47 11.20
C THR A 78 -4.81 10.14 11.70
N THR A 79 -3.75 10.20 12.51
CA THR A 79 -3.07 9.02 13.04
C THR A 79 -3.64 8.64 14.39
N VAL A 80 -4.12 7.41 14.51
CA VAL A 80 -4.47 6.82 15.81
C VAL A 80 -3.19 6.46 16.54
N ASN A 81 -2.96 7.05 17.71
CA ASN A 81 -1.74 6.89 18.49
C ASN A 81 -1.92 5.92 19.66
N LYS A 82 -3.14 5.84 20.20
CA LYS A 82 -3.46 5.01 21.36
C LYS A 82 -4.91 4.58 21.34
N ILE A 83 -5.15 3.39 21.82
CA ILE A 83 -6.49 2.85 22.10
C ILE A 83 -6.55 2.45 23.57
N ASP A 84 -7.52 2.99 24.26
CA ASP A 84 -7.89 2.57 25.62
C ASP A 84 -9.08 1.61 25.50
N PHE A 85 -8.80 0.32 25.58
CA PHE A 85 -9.82 -0.72 25.43
C PHE A 85 -10.75 -0.81 26.64
N GLU A 86 -10.28 -0.44 27.81
CA GLU A 86 -11.07 -0.49 29.05
C GLU A 86 -12.14 0.61 29.04
N ASN A 87 -11.73 1.85 28.74
CA ASN A 87 -12.60 3.01 28.67
C ASN A 87 -13.27 3.19 27.30
N LYS A 88 -12.92 2.35 26.30
CA LYS A 88 -13.39 2.41 24.92
C LYS A 88 -13.15 3.76 24.26
N ILE A 89 -11.90 4.22 24.27
CA ILE A 89 -11.49 5.52 23.74
C ILE A 89 -10.37 5.31 22.72
N VAL A 90 -10.51 5.95 21.56
CA VAL A 90 -9.44 6.11 20.56
C VAL A 90 -8.86 7.52 20.70
N TYR A 91 -7.54 7.63 20.79
CA TYR A 91 -6.78 8.88 20.75
C TYR A 91 -6.06 8.98 19.41
N ALA A 92 -6.24 10.08 18.73
CA ALA A 92 -5.67 10.32 17.42
C ALA A 92 -5.16 11.77 17.30
N THR A 93 -4.23 11.98 16.36
CA THR A 93 -3.67 13.30 16.06
C THR A 93 -3.80 13.56 14.56
N THR A 94 -4.34 14.71 14.21
CA THR A 94 -4.42 15.17 12.82
C THR A 94 -3.06 15.60 12.30
N LYS A 95 -2.92 15.75 10.98
CA LYS A 95 -1.73 16.32 10.34
C LYS A 95 -1.34 17.70 10.91
N ASN A 96 -2.32 18.49 11.35
CA ASN A 96 -2.10 19.81 11.94
C ASN A 96 -1.83 19.76 13.46
N HIS A 97 -1.46 18.59 13.99
CA HIS A 97 -1.18 18.35 15.40
C HIS A 97 -2.35 18.61 16.35
N THR A 98 -3.59 18.57 15.85
CA THR A 98 -4.78 18.64 16.70
C THR A 98 -5.08 17.25 17.26
N GLU A 99 -5.20 17.17 18.58
CA GLU A 99 -5.60 15.94 19.25
C GLU A 99 -7.11 15.71 19.12
N ILE A 100 -7.47 14.47 18.84
CA ILE A 100 -8.84 13.99 18.74
C ILE A 100 -9.03 12.83 19.70
N THR A 101 -10.16 12.83 20.36
CA THR A 101 -10.59 11.75 21.26
C THR A 101 -11.97 11.26 20.85
N GLU A 102 -12.09 9.95 20.52
CA GLU A 102 -13.34 9.34 20.11
C GLU A 102 -13.71 8.19 21.03
N LYS A 103 -14.85 8.30 21.73
CA LYS A 103 -15.44 7.15 22.42
C LYS A 103 -16.13 6.26 21.43
N TYR A 104 -16.14 4.94 21.68
CA TYR A 104 -16.80 3.97 20.81
C TYR A 104 -17.60 2.93 21.61
N ASP A 105 -18.67 2.42 21.00
CA ASP A 105 -19.33 1.20 21.45
C ASP A 105 -18.66 -0.05 20.88
N LYS A 106 -18.26 0.04 19.59
CA LYS A 106 -17.55 -0.98 18.84
C LYS A 106 -16.38 -0.37 18.06
N LEU A 107 -15.25 -1.05 18.05
CA LEU A 107 -14.04 -0.68 17.33
C LEU A 107 -13.73 -1.73 16.27
N ILE A 108 -13.37 -1.27 15.07
CA ILE A 108 -12.90 -2.09 13.96
C ILE A 108 -11.50 -1.63 13.60
N LEU A 109 -10.52 -2.52 13.73
CA LEU A 109 -9.14 -2.29 13.32
C LEU A 109 -8.93 -2.87 11.93
N ALA A 110 -8.70 -1.98 10.97
CA ALA A 110 -8.52 -2.29 9.54
C ALA A 110 -7.28 -1.58 8.97
N GLU A 111 -6.24 -1.47 9.79
CA GLU A 111 -5.02 -0.69 9.53
C GLU A 111 -4.11 -1.28 8.45
N GLY A 112 -4.39 -2.51 7.98
CA GLY A 112 -3.63 -3.19 6.93
C GLY A 112 -2.24 -3.64 7.40
N SER A 113 -1.23 -3.42 6.56
CA SER A 113 0.17 -3.81 6.82
C SER A 113 1.13 -2.72 6.34
N ALA A 114 2.36 -2.79 6.80
CA ALA A 114 3.45 -1.97 6.31
C ALA A 114 4.54 -2.86 5.67
N PRO A 115 5.35 -2.33 4.75
CA PRO A 115 6.54 -3.03 4.28
C PRO A 115 7.48 -3.31 5.44
N ILE A 116 8.17 -4.45 5.38
CA ILE A 116 9.34 -4.68 6.24
C ILE A 116 10.49 -3.88 5.65
N ALA A 117 10.97 -2.89 6.41
CA ALA A 117 12.15 -2.12 6.05
C ALA A 117 13.34 -2.71 6.85
N PRO A 118 14.24 -3.47 6.24
CA PRO A 118 15.42 -3.98 6.94
C PRO A 118 16.28 -2.83 7.47
N ASP A 119 16.75 -2.95 8.69
CA ASP A 119 17.66 -1.97 9.29
C ASP A 119 19.08 -2.22 8.81
N LEU A 120 19.32 -1.94 7.53
CA LEU A 120 20.61 -2.11 6.85
C LEU A 120 21.34 -0.77 6.72
N PRO A 121 22.69 -0.80 6.66
CA PRO A 121 23.47 0.38 6.30
C PRO A 121 22.98 0.98 4.98
N GLY A 122 22.86 2.30 4.92
CA GLY A 122 22.41 2.98 3.71
C GLY A 122 20.90 3.14 3.55
N LYS A 123 20.07 2.65 4.48
CA LYS A 123 18.60 2.71 4.38
C LYS A 123 17.99 4.11 4.18
N ASP A 124 18.73 5.14 4.59
CA ASP A 124 18.31 6.54 4.48
C ASP A 124 18.92 7.25 3.24
N LEU A 125 19.54 6.51 2.33
CA LEU A 125 20.08 7.06 1.08
C LEU A 125 18.94 7.48 0.15
N GLU A 126 19.20 8.50 -0.66
CA GLU A 126 18.28 8.94 -1.70
C GLU A 126 18.10 7.83 -2.76
N GLY A 127 16.89 7.68 -3.27
CA GLY A 127 16.58 6.67 -4.28
C GLY A 127 16.08 5.33 -3.72
N ILE A 128 15.99 5.19 -2.40
CA ILE A 128 15.39 4.00 -1.77
C ILE A 128 13.90 4.23 -1.57
N HIS A 129 13.09 3.33 -2.09
CA HIS A 129 11.64 3.41 -2.06
C HIS A 129 11.03 2.10 -1.56
N PHE A 130 9.95 2.23 -0.81
CA PHE A 130 9.03 1.12 -0.52
C PHE A 130 7.77 1.30 -1.36
N LEU A 131 7.00 0.23 -1.53
CA LEU A 131 5.80 0.28 -2.35
C LEU A 131 4.64 -0.44 -1.69
N LYS A 132 3.81 0.32 -0.99
CA LYS A 132 2.58 -0.14 -0.35
C LYS A 132 1.48 0.92 -0.40
N LEU A 133 1.83 2.17 -0.14
CA LEU A 133 0.92 3.29 -0.06
C LEU A 133 0.86 4.05 -1.40
N PHE A 134 -0.23 4.79 -1.61
CA PHE A 134 -0.37 5.64 -2.80
C PHE A 134 0.77 6.65 -2.93
N GLN A 135 1.15 7.27 -1.83
CA GLN A 135 2.23 8.27 -1.79
C GLN A 135 3.59 7.67 -2.20
N GLU A 136 3.85 6.42 -1.79
CA GLU A 136 5.04 5.68 -2.19
C GLU A 136 5.00 5.36 -3.69
N GLY A 137 3.84 4.94 -4.20
CA GLY A 137 3.63 4.75 -5.64
C GLY A 137 3.87 6.01 -6.46
N MET A 138 3.42 7.18 -5.95
CA MET A 138 3.70 8.48 -6.57
C MET A 138 5.18 8.80 -6.60
N ALA A 139 5.91 8.52 -5.52
CA ALA A 139 7.35 8.74 -5.45
C ALA A 139 8.10 7.85 -6.45
N VAL A 140 7.77 6.57 -6.50
CA VAL A 140 8.35 5.64 -7.50
C VAL A 140 8.04 6.07 -8.92
N ASP A 141 6.81 6.51 -9.20
CA ASP A 141 6.42 6.99 -10.53
C ASP A 141 7.25 8.20 -10.97
N GLN A 142 7.42 9.18 -10.07
CA GLN A 142 8.23 10.37 -10.29
C GLN A 142 9.72 10.03 -10.48
N GLU A 143 10.24 9.09 -9.69
CA GLU A 143 11.63 8.64 -9.80
C GLU A 143 11.90 8.00 -11.15
N LEU A 144 10.99 7.14 -11.62
CA LEU A 144 11.11 6.50 -12.93
C LEU A 144 10.97 7.47 -14.12
N ASP A 145 10.38 8.66 -13.92
CA ASP A 145 10.34 9.71 -14.96
C ASP A 145 11.66 10.44 -15.13
N LYS A 146 12.55 10.41 -14.14
CA LYS A 146 13.85 11.08 -14.21
C LYS A 146 14.73 10.46 -15.31
N SER A 147 15.35 11.31 -16.11
CA SER A 147 16.18 10.89 -17.24
C SER A 147 17.56 10.33 -16.84
N ASP A 148 18.03 10.66 -15.65
CA ASP A 148 19.29 10.19 -15.05
C ASP A 148 19.15 8.85 -14.33
N VAL A 149 17.95 8.46 -13.91
CA VAL A 149 17.66 7.12 -13.42
C VAL A 149 17.68 6.13 -14.60
N LYS A 150 18.72 5.35 -14.71
CA LYS A 150 18.92 4.35 -15.78
C LYS A 150 18.66 2.93 -15.33
N THR A 151 19.03 2.62 -14.09
CA THR A 151 18.97 1.28 -13.52
C THR A 151 18.10 1.28 -12.28
N VAL A 152 17.31 0.25 -12.13
CA VAL A 152 16.43 0.01 -10.97
C VAL A 152 16.76 -1.34 -10.38
N ALA A 153 17.16 -1.37 -9.12
CA ALA A 153 17.28 -2.58 -8.33
C ALA A 153 15.97 -2.81 -7.56
N VAL A 154 15.37 -3.97 -7.73
CA VAL A 154 14.18 -4.41 -7.01
C VAL A 154 14.58 -5.50 -6.04
N VAL A 155 14.35 -5.31 -4.75
CA VAL A 155 14.69 -6.29 -3.71
C VAL A 155 13.40 -6.94 -3.20
N GLY A 156 13.30 -8.24 -3.44
CA GLY A 156 12.13 -9.08 -3.18
C GLY A 156 11.40 -9.44 -4.47
N ALA A 157 11.45 -10.73 -4.85
CA ALA A 157 10.80 -11.26 -6.05
C ALA A 157 9.44 -11.93 -5.75
N GLY A 158 8.69 -11.37 -4.81
CA GLY A 158 7.26 -11.67 -4.63
C GLY A 158 6.41 -10.94 -5.68
N TYR A 159 5.08 -10.97 -5.54
CA TYR A 159 4.16 -10.32 -6.50
C TYR A 159 4.50 -8.86 -6.76
N ILE A 160 4.63 -8.05 -5.72
CA ILE A 160 4.89 -6.61 -5.85
C ILE A 160 6.22 -6.37 -6.58
N GLY A 161 7.26 -7.13 -6.20
CA GLY A 161 8.58 -6.97 -6.81
C GLY A 161 8.60 -7.35 -8.30
N VAL A 162 7.99 -8.47 -8.67
CA VAL A 162 7.87 -8.89 -10.06
C VAL A 162 7.08 -7.87 -10.89
N GLU A 163 5.95 -7.39 -10.38
CA GLU A 163 5.11 -6.41 -11.06
C GLU A 163 5.81 -5.05 -11.22
N ILE A 164 6.55 -4.59 -10.21
CA ILE A 164 7.26 -3.31 -10.31
C ILE A 164 8.52 -3.43 -11.18
N ALA A 165 9.18 -4.59 -11.21
CA ALA A 165 10.27 -4.87 -12.13
C ALA A 165 9.79 -4.78 -13.59
N GLU A 166 8.65 -5.40 -13.91
CA GLU A 166 8.01 -5.25 -15.23
C GLU A 166 7.67 -3.79 -15.52
N ALA A 167 7.07 -3.07 -14.56
CA ALA A 167 6.70 -1.67 -14.74
C ALA A 167 7.91 -0.79 -15.03
N ALA A 168 9.02 -0.96 -14.31
CA ALA A 168 10.28 -0.25 -14.56
C ALA A 168 10.87 -0.61 -15.93
N ARG A 169 10.82 -1.88 -16.32
CA ARG A 169 11.28 -2.34 -17.63
C ARG A 169 10.47 -1.71 -18.76
N ARG A 170 9.13 -1.61 -18.63
CA ARG A 170 8.24 -0.91 -19.56
C ARG A 170 8.58 0.57 -19.70
N ARG A 171 9.13 1.18 -18.64
CA ARG A 171 9.61 2.57 -18.63
C ARG A 171 11.01 2.71 -19.25
N GLY A 172 11.55 1.64 -19.83
CA GLY A 172 12.84 1.64 -20.52
C GLY A 172 14.07 1.61 -19.58
N LYS A 173 13.85 1.26 -18.29
CA LYS A 173 14.97 1.13 -17.34
C LYS A 173 15.64 -0.23 -17.49
N GLN A 174 16.94 -0.29 -17.16
CA GLN A 174 17.60 -1.55 -16.84
C GLN A 174 17.07 -2.00 -15.47
N VAL A 175 16.75 -3.29 -15.33
CA VAL A 175 16.15 -3.80 -14.11
C VAL A 175 16.91 -5.02 -13.62
N LEU A 176 17.30 -4.95 -12.34
CA LEU A 176 17.91 -6.06 -11.60
C LEU A 176 16.90 -6.46 -10.49
N LEU A 177 16.51 -7.73 -10.47
CA LEU A 177 15.57 -8.28 -9.50
C LEU A 177 16.29 -9.24 -8.57
N PHE A 178 16.34 -8.93 -7.28
CA PHE A 178 17.01 -9.71 -6.25
C PHE A 178 16.03 -10.40 -5.32
N ASP A 179 16.36 -11.61 -4.89
CA ASP A 179 15.64 -12.29 -3.80
C ASP A 179 16.55 -13.27 -3.05
N ALA A 180 16.33 -13.40 -1.74
CA ALA A 180 17.00 -14.40 -0.91
C ALA A 180 16.53 -15.84 -1.23
N ALA A 181 15.34 -16.01 -1.77
CA ALA A 181 14.83 -17.29 -2.24
C ALA A 181 15.54 -17.75 -3.53
N LYS A 182 15.36 -19.01 -3.90
CA LYS A 182 16.02 -19.60 -5.07
C LYS A 182 15.37 -19.26 -6.42
N THR A 183 14.18 -18.63 -6.39
CA THR A 183 13.43 -18.23 -7.58
C THR A 183 12.38 -17.20 -7.20
N CYS A 184 11.83 -16.47 -8.19
CA CYS A 184 10.71 -15.56 -7.98
C CYS A 184 9.44 -16.33 -7.55
N LEU A 185 8.54 -15.65 -6.87
CA LEU A 185 7.22 -16.13 -6.48
C LEU A 185 7.21 -17.48 -5.73
N SER A 186 8.35 -17.87 -5.15
CA SER A 186 8.57 -19.17 -4.51
C SER A 186 7.64 -19.47 -3.32
N SER A 187 7.09 -18.44 -2.69
CA SER A 187 6.12 -18.57 -1.60
C SER A 187 4.67 -18.75 -2.08
N TYR A 188 4.42 -18.67 -3.38
CA TYR A 188 3.08 -18.65 -3.96
C TYR A 188 2.82 -19.79 -4.94
N TYR A 189 3.86 -20.25 -5.63
CA TYR A 189 3.76 -21.25 -6.69
C TYR A 189 4.77 -22.38 -6.53
N ASP A 190 4.44 -23.53 -7.10
CA ASP A 190 5.34 -24.66 -7.20
C ASP A 190 6.53 -24.32 -8.12
N PRO A 191 7.68 -25.00 -7.96
CA PRO A 191 8.91 -24.70 -8.69
C PRO A 191 8.76 -24.66 -10.21
N GLU A 192 7.88 -25.48 -10.77
CA GLU A 192 7.61 -25.55 -12.22
C GLU A 192 7.09 -24.22 -12.75
N PHE A 193 6.13 -23.60 -12.05
CA PHE A 193 5.55 -22.32 -12.44
C PHE A 193 6.51 -21.15 -12.15
N SER A 194 7.20 -21.20 -11.02
CA SER A 194 8.21 -20.18 -10.67
C SER A 194 9.35 -20.16 -11.68
N THR A 195 9.78 -21.32 -12.17
CA THR A 195 10.81 -21.42 -13.22
C THR A 195 10.34 -20.84 -14.55
N LEU A 196 9.08 -21.11 -14.94
CA LEU A 196 8.51 -20.50 -16.15
C LEU A 196 8.40 -18.98 -16.04
N MET A 197 8.05 -18.47 -14.86
CA MET A 197 8.02 -17.03 -14.63
C MET A 197 9.43 -16.41 -14.67
N ASP A 198 10.43 -17.04 -14.07
CA ASP A 198 11.82 -16.56 -14.15
C ASP A 198 12.30 -16.49 -15.60
N GLN A 199 12.04 -17.53 -16.38
CA GLN A 199 12.37 -17.51 -17.80
C GLN A 199 11.68 -16.35 -18.53
N ASN A 200 10.40 -16.14 -18.26
CA ASN A 200 9.63 -15.04 -18.84
C ASN A 200 10.21 -13.65 -18.46
N LEU A 201 10.63 -13.47 -17.21
CA LEU A 201 11.27 -12.22 -16.77
C LEU A 201 12.57 -11.95 -17.52
N ARG A 202 13.43 -12.98 -17.66
CA ARG A 202 14.69 -12.90 -18.41
C ARG A 202 14.47 -12.63 -19.90
N ASP A 203 13.50 -13.29 -20.53
CA ASP A 203 13.16 -13.09 -21.94
C ASP A 203 12.69 -11.67 -22.22
N HIS A 204 12.12 -10.99 -21.21
CA HIS A 204 11.72 -9.60 -21.28
C HIS A 204 12.81 -8.60 -20.80
N GLY A 205 14.03 -9.10 -20.56
CA GLY A 205 15.21 -8.29 -20.26
C GLY A 205 15.29 -7.79 -18.82
N ILE A 206 14.73 -8.55 -17.89
CA ILE A 206 14.92 -8.36 -16.45
C ILE A 206 16.02 -9.30 -16.01
N GLU A 207 17.08 -8.75 -15.42
CA GLU A 207 18.19 -9.51 -14.87
C GLU A 207 17.80 -10.00 -13.46
N THR A 208 17.84 -11.31 -13.22
CA THR A 208 17.39 -11.91 -11.97
C THR A 208 18.53 -12.52 -11.17
N HIS A 209 18.58 -12.21 -9.87
CA HIS A 209 19.60 -12.60 -8.91
C HIS A 209 18.92 -13.25 -7.71
N TYR A 210 19.00 -14.56 -7.60
CA TYR A 210 18.36 -15.34 -6.53
C TYR A 210 19.38 -15.98 -5.60
N GLY A 211 18.95 -16.27 -4.36
CA GLY A 211 19.82 -16.75 -3.30
C GLY A 211 20.72 -15.64 -2.72
N GLU A 212 20.40 -14.38 -3.01
CA GLU A 212 21.16 -13.22 -2.59
C GLU A 212 20.37 -12.39 -1.56
N LEU A 213 20.98 -12.15 -0.41
CA LEU A 213 20.42 -11.36 0.67
C LEU A 213 21.10 -9.98 0.70
N ALA A 214 20.30 -8.92 0.63
CA ALA A 214 20.82 -7.57 0.77
C ALA A 214 21.50 -7.38 2.14
N GLN A 215 22.71 -6.84 2.14
CA GLN A 215 23.50 -6.55 3.34
C GLN A 215 23.63 -5.04 3.60
N GLU A 216 23.53 -4.24 2.56
CA GLU A 216 23.55 -2.77 2.57
C GLU A 216 22.80 -2.23 1.36
N TYR A 217 22.45 -0.96 1.38
CA TYR A 217 21.82 -0.25 0.27
C TYR A 217 22.83 0.64 -0.47
#